data_c2e82d0efaf91e773fe70bf57ef48e1a
#
_entry.id   c2e82d0efaf91e773fe70bf57ef48e1a
#
_cell.length_a   1.000
_cell.length_b   1.000
_cell.length_c   1.000
_cell.angle_alpha   90.00
_cell.angle_beta   90.00
_cell.angle_gamma   90.00
#
_symmetry.space_group_name_H-M   'P 1'
#
loop_
_entity.id
_entity.type
_entity.pdbx_description
1 polymer ?
#
loop_
_entity_poly.entity_id
_entity_poly.type
_entity_poly.pdbx_seq_one_letter_code
_entity_poly.pdbx_strand_id
1 'polypeptide(L)'
;MNTAMFKDNRYLDLKNIVPVDLCRIVTKYALLKEETEFSPELGNNAQVENAHSVYSDTLMETMLHFLLPHIEKNTGLSLCPTYTYYRVYRPGMVLDRHKDRPSCEISTTVCFGFNYTNVSSDYKWGMYVEPGNLITQNPGDIIIYRGCEVEHWRDSFSAGSESYQVQAFFHYIDKNGPFYPEYAYDKRPGIGYQLNKMHK
;
A
#
# COMPACT_ATOMS: atom_id res chain seq x y z
N MET A 1 -17.93 -2.17 15.94
CA MET A 1 -17.65 -3.54 15.44
C MET A 1 -16.24 -3.62 14.85
N ASN A 2 -15.87 -2.84 13.84
CA ASN A 2 -14.54 -2.89 13.22
C ASN A 2 -13.39 -2.55 14.19
N THR A 3 -13.55 -1.56 15.08
CA THR A 3 -12.53 -1.20 16.08
C THR A 3 -12.16 -2.38 17.00
N ALA A 4 -13.14 -3.15 17.46
CA ALA A 4 -12.87 -4.35 18.25
C ALA A 4 -12.15 -5.41 17.41
N MET A 5 -12.62 -5.65 16.18
CA MET A 5 -11.96 -6.59 15.26
C MET A 5 -10.52 -6.19 14.95
N PHE A 6 -10.25 -4.88 14.74
CA PHE A 6 -8.89 -4.39 14.51
C PHE A 6 -7.97 -4.61 15.71
N LYS A 7 -8.51 -4.39 16.92
CA LYS A 7 -7.77 -4.64 18.16
C LYS A 7 -7.42 -6.12 18.33
N ASP A 8 -8.36 -7.00 18.04
CA ASP A 8 -8.22 -8.43 18.29
C ASP A 8 -7.42 -9.14 17.19
N ASN A 9 -7.74 -8.84 15.92
CA ASN A 9 -7.12 -9.49 14.76
C ASN A 9 -5.83 -8.79 14.27
N ARG A 10 -5.62 -7.52 14.66
CA ARG A 10 -4.52 -6.66 14.20
C ARG A 10 -4.59 -6.28 12.72
N TYR A 11 -5.64 -6.68 12.00
CA TYR A 11 -5.94 -6.26 10.64
C TYR A 11 -7.46 -6.20 10.37
N LEU A 12 -7.83 -5.49 9.30
CA LEU A 12 -9.18 -5.44 8.75
C LEU A 12 -9.12 -5.57 7.23
N ASP A 13 -10.08 -6.29 6.69
CA ASP A 13 -10.36 -6.36 5.24
C ASP A 13 -11.66 -5.62 4.97
N LEU A 14 -11.59 -4.47 4.31
CA LEU A 14 -12.73 -3.59 4.04
C LEU A 14 -12.97 -3.50 2.54
N LYS A 15 -14.24 -3.64 2.15
CA LYS A 15 -14.64 -3.69 0.74
C LYS A 15 -15.20 -2.35 0.26
N ASN A 16 -14.90 -2.00 -1.01
CA ASN A 16 -15.47 -0.85 -1.72
C ASN A 16 -15.30 0.50 -0.99
N ILE A 17 -14.12 0.74 -0.42
CA ILE A 17 -13.82 2.00 0.28
C ILE A 17 -13.44 3.12 -0.68
N VAL A 18 -12.69 2.81 -1.73
CA VAL A 18 -12.32 3.77 -2.76
C VAL A 18 -13.26 3.64 -3.95
N PRO A 19 -13.87 4.75 -4.43
CA PRO A 19 -14.75 4.71 -5.60
C PRO A 19 -14.05 4.14 -6.84
N VAL A 20 -14.76 3.31 -7.60
CA VAL A 20 -14.19 2.58 -8.75
C VAL A 20 -13.65 3.52 -9.84
N ASP A 21 -14.30 4.66 -10.07
CA ASP A 21 -13.81 5.63 -11.06
C ASP A 21 -12.48 6.27 -10.63
N LEU A 22 -12.32 6.54 -9.34
CA LEU A 22 -11.03 6.99 -8.80
C LEU A 22 -9.97 5.90 -8.95
N CYS A 23 -10.33 4.63 -8.71
CA CYS A 23 -9.44 3.50 -8.93
C CYS A 23 -8.95 3.43 -10.39
N ARG A 24 -9.86 3.64 -11.36
CA ARG A 24 -9.52 3.67 -12.80
C ARG A 24 -8.53 4.79 -13.13
N ILE A 25 -8.75 5.98 -12.58
CA ILE A 25 -7.85 7.13 -12.78
C ILE A 25 -6.46 6.83 -12.20
N VAL A 26 -6.39 6.35 -10.96
CA VAL A 26 -5.12 6.03 -10.29
C VAL A 26 -4.39 4.89 -10.99
N THR A 27 -5.11 3.86 -11.45
CA THR A 27 -4.50 2.78 -12.24
C THR A 27 -3.87 3.32 -13.52
N LYS A 28 -4.61 4.13 -14.28
CA LYS A 28 -4.06 4.71 -15.53
C LYS A 28 -2.88 5.61 -15.24
N TYR A 29 -2.95 6.42 -14.20
CA TYR A 29 -1.83 7.27 -13.75
C TYR A 29 -0.57 6.43 -13.47
N ALA A 30 -0.69 5.38 -12.65
CA ALA A 30 0.45 4.55 -12.27
C ALA A 30 1.09 3.83 -13.48
N LEU A 31 0.27 3.34 -14.42
CA LEU A 31 0.77 2.70 -15.64
C LEU A 31 1.46 3.69 -16.58
N LEU A 32 0.95 4.94 -16.72
CA LEU A 32 1.62 5.98 -17.49
C LEU A 32 2.96 6.39 -16.86
N LYS A 33 3.03 6.47 -15.55
CA LYS A 33 4.28 6.75 -14.83
C LYS A 33 5.29 5.61 -15.01
N GLU A 34 4.85 4.36 -14.92
CA GLU A 34 5.70 3.19 -15.21
C GLU A 34 6.26 3.29 -16.64
N GLU A 35 5.43 3.57 -17.65
CA GLU A 35 5.83 3.66 -19.04
C GLU A 35 6.85 4.78 -19.30
N THR A 36 6.73 5.92 -18.60
CA THR A 36 7.51 7.12 -18.89
C THR A 36 8.71 7.34 -17.96
N GLU A 37 8.67 6.80 -16.75
CA GLU A 37 9.68 7.06 -15.72
C GLU A 37 10.43 5.79 -15.26
N PHE A 38 9.95 4.60 -15.62
CA PHE A 38 10.61 3.37 -15.20
C PHE A 38 11.92 3.19 -15.98
N SER A 39 13.01 3.12 -15.21
CA SER A 39 14.30 2.66 -15.69
C SER A 39 14.71 1.47 -14.85
N PRO A 40 15.03 0.30 -15.44
CA PRO A 40 15.54 -0.84 -14.71
C PRO A 40 16.77 -0.53 -13.85
N GLU A 41 17.57 0.46 -14.29
CA GLU A 41 18.75 0.94 -13.56
C GLU A 41 18.40 1.74 -12.30
N LEU A 42 17.23 2.40 -12.27
CA LEU A 42 16.71 3.15 -11.13
C LEU A 42 15.76 2.32 -10.26
N GLY A 43 15.26 1.20 -10.80
CA GLY A 43 14.25 0.35 -10.19
C GLY A 43 14.76 -0.64 -9.14
N ASN A 44 15.99 -0.47 -8.64
CA ASN A 44 16.52 -1.32 -7.56
C ASN A 44 15.84 -1.02 -6.23
N ASN A 45 14.57 -1.42 -6.14
CA ASN A 45 13.89 -1.46 -4.86
C ASN A 45 14.27 -2.74 -4.13
N ALA A 46 14.92 -2.60 -2.99
CA ALA A 46 15.39 -3.72 -2.18
C ALA A 46 14.28 -4.69 -1.73
N GLN A 47 13.01 -4.27 -1.79
CA GLN A 47 11.90 -5.08 -1.29
C GLN A 47 11.18 -5.90 -2.39
N VAL A 48 11.07 -5.36 -3.60
CA VAL A 48 10.51 -6.07 -4.77
C VAL A 48 11.37 -5.74 -5.97
N GLU A 49 12.12 -6.70 -6.41
CA GLU A 49 13.06 -6.54 -7.52
C GLU A 49 12.32 -6.16 -8.82
N ASN A 50 12.88 -5.22 -9.57
CA ASN A 50 12.37 -4.73 -10.86
C ASN A 50 10.95 -4.14 -10.86
N ALA A 51 10.36 -3.86 -9.70
CA ALA A 51 9.07 -3.21 -9.64
C ALA A 51 9.18 -1.70 -9.85
N HIS A 52 8.35 -1.12 -10.75
CA HIS A 52 8.15 0.33 -10.76
C HIS A 52 7.49 0.74 -9.45
N SER A 53 8.25 1.46 -8.64
CA SER A 53 7.87 1.81 -7.27
C SER A 53 8.17 3.28 -7.01
N VAL A 54 7.20 3.99 -6.45
CA VAL A 54 7.34 5.44 -6.19
C VAL A 54 7.02 5.75 -4.74
N TYR A 55 7.97 6.40 -4.08
CA TYR A 55 7.85 6.91 -2.73
C TYR A 55 7.23 8.31 -2.74
N SER A 56 6.24 8.52 -1.87
CA SER A 56 5.63 9.84 -1.58
C SER A 56 5.20 10.62 -2.83
N ASP A 57 4.55 9.91 -3.76
CA ASP A 57 3.92 10.53 -4.93
C ASP A 57 2.80 11.49 -4.49
N THR A 58 2.71 12.67 -5.13
CA THR A 58 1.77 13.72 -4.72
C THR A 58 0.31 13.28 -4.83
N LEU A 59 -0.06 12.51 -5.85
CA LEU A 59 -1.42 11.98 -5.98
C LEU A 59 -1.71 10.99 -4.84
N MET A 60 -0.76 10.10 -4.53
CA MET A 60 -0.91 9.14 -3.44
C MET A 60 -0.94 9.85 -2.08
N GLU A 61 -0.15 10.88 -1.84
CA GLU A 61 -0.21 11.66 -0.60
C GLU A 61 -1.51 12.46 -0.46
N THR A 62 -2.14 12.86 -1.56
CA THR A 62 -3.51 13.39 -1.54
C THR A 62 -4.51 12.33 -1.10
N MET A 63 -4.36 11.10 -1.62
CA MET A 63 -5.18 9.96 -1.20
C MET A 63 -4.96 9.57 0.26
N LEU A 64 -3.74 9.73 0.79
CA LEU A 64 -3.41 9.50 2.19
C LEU A 64 -4.29 10.36 3.12
N HIS A 65 -4.47 11.64 2.79
CA HIS A 65 -5.37 12.52 3.51
C HIS A 65 -6.85 12.17 3.32
N PHE A 66 -7.23 11.79 2.11
CA PHE A 66 -8.60 11.38 1.81
C PHE A 66 -9.00 10.13 2.62
N LEU A 67 -8.09 9.17 2.76
CA LEU A 67 -8.35 7.92 3.48
C LEU A 67 -8.30 8.07 5.00
N LEU A 68 -7.55 9.03 5.53
CA LEU A 68 -7.31 9.18 6.98
C LEU A 68 -8.59 9.08 7.83
N PRO A 69 -9.69 9.82 7.56
CA PRO A 69 -10.91 9.72 8.38
C PRO A 69 -11.55 8.31 8.34
N HIS A 70 -11.43 7.62 7.20
CA HIS A 70 -11.93 6.25 7.07
C HIS A 70 -11.12 5.27 7.90
N ILE A 71 -9.78 5.45 7.93
CA ILE A 71 -8.89 4.58 8.71
C ILE A 71 -9.12 4.81 10.20
N GLU A 72 -9.14 6.07 10.67
CA GLU A 72 -9.43 6.43 12.07
C GLU A 72 -10.77 5.87 12.55
N LYS A 73 -11.83 6.03 11.75
CA LYS A 73 -13.17 5.50 12.07
C LYS A 73 -13.18 3.98 12.27
N ASN A 74 -12.42 3.24 11.46
CA ASN A 74 -12.44 1.79 11.49
C ASN A 74 -11.47 1.20 12.52
N THR A 75 -10.36 1.88 12.81
CA THR A 75 -9.37 1.45 13.81
C THR A 75 -9.67 1.97 15.21
N GLY A 76 -10.35 3.11 15.32
CA GLY A 76 -10.57 3.83 16.59
C GLY A 76 -9.34 4.56 17.11
N LEU A 77 -8.31 4.70 16.26
CA LEU A 77 -7.05 5.38 16.59
C LEU A 77 -7.09 6.83 16.14
N SER A 78 -6.26 7.68 16.76
CA SER A 78 -5.98 9.04 16.29
C SER A 78 -4.66 9.03 15.54
N LEU A 79 -4.70 9.22 14.21
CA LEU A 79 -3.58 8.91 13.35
C LEU A 79 -2.87 10.15 12.81
N CYS A 80 -1.55 10.05 12.70
CA CYS A 80 -0.70 11.00 11.99
C CYS A 80 -0.21 10.34 10.70
N PRO A 81 -0.39 10.97 9.52
CA PRO A 81 0.16 10.48 8.26
C PRO A 81 1.69 10.43 8.30
N THR A 82 2.29 9.44 7.64
CA THR A 82 3.74 9.35 7.49
C THR A 82 4.16 9.51 6.03
N TYR A 83 3.88 8.55 5.17
CA TYR A 83 4.19 8.60 3.75
C TYR A 83 3.34 7.61 2.97
N THR A 84 3.50 7.64 1.66
CA THR A 84 2.89 6.70 0.74
C THR A 84 3.94 5.99 -0.08
N TYR A 85 3.54 4.85 -0.59
CA TYR A 85 4.31 4.08 -1.55
C TYR A 85 3.35 3.42 -2.54
N TYR A 86 3.67 3.39 -3.84
CA TYR A 86 2.90 2.56 -4.75
C TYR A 86 3.82 1.73 -5.66
N ARG A 87 3.28 0.64 -6.17
CA ARG A 87 3.95 -0.28 -7.08
C ARG A 87 3.03 -0.71 -8.21
N VAL A 88 3.63 -0.91 -9.37
CA VAL A 88 3.05 -1.73 -10.42
C VAL A 88 3.72 -3.09 -10.37
N TYR A 89 2.98 -4.07 -9.90
CA TYR A 89 3.45 -5.46 -9.86
C TYR A 89 3.29 -6.12 -11.21
N ARG A 90 4.29 -6.90 -11.61
CA ARG A 90 4.35 -7.68 -12.85
C ARG A 90 4.57 -9.16 -12.53
N PRO A 91 4.26 -10.08 -13.48
CA PRO A 91 4.46 -11.51 -13.27
C PRO A 91 5.88 -11.87 -12.82
N GLY A 92 5.96 -12.82 -11.91
CA GLY A 92 7.22 -13.25 -11.27
C GLY A 92 7.58 -12.48 -10.01
N MET A 93 7.03 -11.28 -9.78
CA MET A 93 7.32 -10.49 -8.60
C MET A 93 6.80 -11.16 -7.33
N VAL A 94 7.55 -11.00 -6.25
CA VAL A 94 7.29 -11.52 -4.91
C VAL A 94 7.40 -10.36 -3.93
N LEU A 95 6.59 -10.36 -2.89
CA LEU A 95 6.82 -9.54 -1.70
C LEU A 95 7.19 -10.48 -0.56
N ASP A 96 8.46 -10.46 -0.18
CA ASP A 96 8.98 -11.33 0.89
C ASP A 96 8.23 -11.11 2.21
N ARG A 97 8.17 -12.17 3.01
CA ARG A 97 7.56 -12.15 4.33
C ARG A 97 8.34 -11.22 5.25
N HIS A 98 7.66 -10.18 5.77
CA HIS A 98 8.30 -9.16 6.60
C HIS A 98 7.32 -8.48 7.54
N LYS A 99 7.86 -7.72 8.47
CA LYS A 99 7.17 -6.68 9.24
C LYS A 99 7.67 -5.32 8.79
N ASP A 100 6.80 -4.33 8.93
CA ASP A 100 7.11 -2.96 8.55
C ASP A 100 8.01 -2.25 9.57
N ARG A 101 8.60 -1.13 9.13
CA ARG A 101 9.37 -0.20 9.98
C ARG A 101 8.45 0.75 10.76
N PRO A 102 8.95 1.45 11.79
CA PRO A 102 8.14 2.33 12.67
C PRO A 102 7.22 3.32 11.97
N SER A 103 7.65 3.95 10.87
CA SER A 103 6.80 4.87 10.09
C SER A 103 5.56 4.19 9.47
N CYS A 104 5.47 2.88 9.52
CA CYS A 104 4.39 2.07 8.99
C CYS A 104 3.63 1.33 10.10
N GLU A 105 3.52 1.94 11.30
CA GLU A 105 2.83 1.33 12.45
C GLU A 105 1.42 0.86 12.09
N ILE A 106 0.67 1.73 11.41
CA ILE A 106 -0.64 1.42 10.85
C ILE A 106 -0.53 1.56 9.33
N SER A 107 -0.52 0.44 8.67
CA SER A 107 -0.42 0.36 7.21
C SER A 107 -1.77 0.08 6.59
N THR A 108 -2.01 0.69 5.44
CA THR A 108 -3.18 0.43 4.61
C THR A 108 -2.71 0.11 3.20
N THR A 109 -3.14 -1.02 2.64
CA THR A 109 -2.88 -1.34 1.24
C THR A 109 -4.17 -1.32 0.44
N VAL A 110 -4.13 -0.66 -0.72
CA VAL A 110 -5.27 -0.47 -1.63
C VAL A 110 -4.95 -1.09 -2.98
N CYS A 111 -5.82 -1.96 -3.47
CA CYS A 111 -5.81 -2.38 -4.85
C CYS A 111 -6.54 -1.33 -5.70
N PHE A 112 -5.84 -0.68 -6.64
CA PHE A 112 -6.46 0.26 -7.56
C PHE A 112 -6.94 -0.40 -8.85
N GLY A 113 -6.21 -1.39 -9.34
CA GLY A 113 -6.59 -2.11 -10.53
C GLY A 113 -5.65 -3.25 -10.86
N PHE A 114 -6.14 -4.14 -11.66
CA PHE A 114 -5.36 -5.26 -12.18
C PHE A 114 -5.87 -5.70 -13.56
N ASN A 115 -5.01 -6.34 -14.30
CA ASN A 115 -5.34 -7.16 -15.44
C ASN A 115 -4.58 -8.48 -15.32
N TYR A 116 -5.28 -9.60 -15.37
CA TYR A 116 -4.67 -10.93 -15.30
C TYR A 116 -4.93 -11.68 -16.60
N THR A 117 -3.87 -12.10 -17.27
CA THR A 117 -3.91 -12.83 -18.52
C THR A 117 -3.41 -14.26 -18.32
N ASN A 118 -3.88 -15.20 -19.15
CA ASN A 118 -3.48 -16.61 -19.13
C ASN A 118 -3.67 -17.30 -17.77
N VAL A 119 -4.74 -16.95 -17.07
CA VAL A 119 -5.15 -17.56 -15.79
C VAL A 119 -6.66 -17.80 -15.81
N SER A 120 -7.15 -18.58 -14.84
CA SER A 120 -8.59 -18.80 -14.67
C SER A 120 -9.33 -17.49 -14.32
N SER A 121 -10.61 -17.40 -14.63
CA SER A 121 -11.42 -16.19 -14.40
C SER A 121 -11.60 -15.83 -12.93
N ASP A 122 -11.39 -16.78 -12.02
CA ASP A 122 -11.45 -16.63 -10.57
C ASP A 122 -10.09 -16.34 -9.93
N TYR A 123 -9.02 -16.32 -10.72
CA TYR A 123 -7.68 -16.00 -10.22
C TYR A 123 -7.64 -14.63 -9.55
N LYS A 124 -7.04 -14.58 -8.38
CA LYS A 124 -6.75 -13.36 -7.62
C LYS A 124 -5.37 -13.47 -6.97
N TRP A 125 -4.56 -12.46 -7.16
CA TRP A 125 -3.26 -12.37 -6.51
C TRP A 125 -3.40 -11.56 -5.22
N GLY A 126 -3.51 -12.26 -4.10
CA GLY A 126 -3.79 -11.69 -2.78
C GLY A 126 -2.54 -11.36 -1.97
N MET A 127 -2.76 -10.87 -0.77
CA MET A 127 -1.76 -10.66 0.26
C MET A 127 -2.03 -11.62 1.42
N TYR A 128 -0.99 -12.29 1.88
CA TYR A 128 -1.05 -13.05 3.12
C TYR A 128 -0.79 -12.14 4.31
N VAL A 129 -1.54 -12.36 5.38
CA VAL A 129 -1.42 -11.69 6.66
C VAL A 129 -1.37 -12.74 7.75
N GLU A 130 -0.43 -12.62 8.69
CA GLU A 130 -0.29 -13.55 9.82
C GLU A 130 -1.64 -13.82 10.52
N PRO A 131 -1.95 -15.11 10.88
CA PRO A 131 -1.09 -16.30 10.85
C PRO A 131 -0.94 -17.00 9.50
N GLY A 132 -1.49 -16.49 8.41
CA GLY A 132 -1.41 -17.06 7.07
C GLY A 132 -2.71 -16.92 6.28
N ASN A 133 -3.55 -15.95 6.66
CA ASN A 133 -4.80 -15.67 5.97
C ASN A 133 -4.51 -14.98 4.62
N LEU A 134 -4.93 -15.62 3.53
CA LEU A 134 -4.90 -14.99 2.20
C LEU A 134 -6.08 -14.04 2.06
N ILE A 135 -5.77 -12.77 1.80
CA ILE A 135 -6.77 -11.73 1.55
C ILE A 135 -6.66 -11.28 0.09
N THR A 136 -7.75 -11.40 -0.64
CA THR A 136 -7.85 -10.93 -2.02
C THR A 136 -8.62 -9.62 -2.08
N GLN A 137 -8.22 -8.74 -3.00
CA GLN A 137 -8.80 -7.41 -3.17
C GLN A 137 -9.33 -7.24 -4.58
N ASN A 138 -10.50 -6.61 -4.70
CA ASN A 138 -10.95 -5.97 -5.93
C ASN A 138 -10.54 -4.49 -5.92
N PRO A 139 -10.60 -3.80 -7.06
CA PRO A 139 -10.35 -2.36 -7.09
C PRO A 139 -11.26 -1.62 -6.11
N GLY A 140 -10.63 -0.82 -5.25
CA GLY A 140 -11.30 -0.07 -4.18
C GLY A 140 -11.37 -0.77 -2.82
N ASP A 141 -11.00 -2.05 -2.73
CA ASP A 141 -10.85 -2.74 -1.45
C ASP A 141 -9.57 -2.30 -0.74
N ILE A 142 -9.62 -2.25 0.58
CA ILE A 142 -8.47 -1.90 1.41
C ILE A 142 -8.23 -2.96 2.50
N ILE A 143 -6.97 -3.18 2.82
CA ILE A 143 -6.56 -3.93 4.02
C ILE A 143 -5.84 -2.94 4.93
N ILE A 144 -6.30 -2.83 6.19
CA ILE A 144 -5.63 -2.05 7.24
C ILE A 144 -4.97 -3.05 8.18
N TYR A 145 -3.71 -2.83 8.54
CA TYR A 145 -3.00 -3.75 9.43
C TYR A 145 -1.96 -3.01 10.28
N ARG A 146 -1.59 -3.63 11.42
CA ARG A 146 -0.50 -3.17 12.29
C ARG A 146 0.83 -3.62 11.70
N GLY A 147 1.41 -2.79 10.85
CA GLY A 147 2.56 -3.15 10.03
C GLY A 147 3.78 -3.62 10.83
N CYS A 148 4.06 -2.98 11.97
CA CYS A 148 5.16 -3.36 12.85
C CYS A 148 4.93 -4.67 13.62
N GLU A 149 3.67 -5.12 13.71
CA GLU A 149 3.30 -6.28 14.54
C GLU A 149 3.02 -7.53 13.71
N VAL A 150 2.40 -7.35 12.53
CA VAL A 150 1.85 -8.44 11.71
C VAL A 150 2.75 -8.72 10.53
N GLU A 151 3.24 -9.95 10.41
CA GLU A 151 3.95 -10.37 9.20
C GLU A 151 3.00 -10.46 8.02
N HIS A 152 3.46 -9.98 6.87
CA HIS A 152 2.68 -10.01 5.65
C HIS A 152 3.59 -10.21 4.43
N TRP A 153 3.02 -10.82 3.36
CA TRP A 153 3.77 -11.18 2.15
C TRP A 153 2.83 -11.43 0.97
N ARG A 154 3.42 -11.54 -0.21
CA ARG A 154 2.74 -12.02 -1.41
C ARG A 154 3.61 -13.07 -2.08
N ASP A 155 3.03 -14.22 -2.40
CA ASP A 155 3.69 -15.25 -3.20
C ASP A 155 3.96 -14.72 -4.62
N SER A 156 4.74 -15.47 -5.41
CA SER A 156 5.04 -15.10 -6.79
C SER A 156 3.77 -14.82 -7.60
N PHE A 157 3.77 -13.70 -8.31
CA PHE A 157 2.67 -13.28 -9.18
C PHE A 157 2.64 -14.20 -10.42
N SER A 158 1.82 -15.24 -10.36
CA SER A 158 1.76 -16.29 -11.38
C SER A 158 0.62 -16.01 -12.36
N ALA A 159 0.89 -15.17 -13.37
CA ALA A 159 -0.05 -14.85 -14.46
C ALA A 159 0.72 -14.62 -15.77
N GLY A 160 0.02 -14.41 -16.89
CA GLY A 160 0.64 -14.17 -18.19
C GLY A 160 1.43 -12.86 -18.24
N SER A 161 2.36 -12.75 -19.18
CA SER A 161 3.34 -11.63 -19.29
C SER A 161 2.73 -10.23 -19.32
N GLU A 162 1.53 -10.09 -19.88
CA GLU A 162 0.83 -8.80 -20.00
C GLU A 162 0.05 -8.41 -18.73
N SER A 163 0.17 -9.23 -17.67
CA SER A 163 -0.55 -9.00 -16.43
C SER A 163 0.07 -7.88 -15.61
N TYR A 164 -0.76 -7.21 -14.81
CA TYR A 164 -0.33 -6.23 -13.82
C TYR A 164 -1.28 -6.17 -12.63
N GLN A 165 -0.77 -5.66 -11.52
CA GLN A 165 -1.58 -5.18 -10.39
C GLN A 165 -1.00 -3.87 -9.86
N VAL A 166 -1.83 -2.83 -9.80
CA VAL A 166 -1.48 -1.53 -9.21
C VAL A 166 -1.91 -1.53 -7.75
N GLN A 167 -0.93 -1.41 -6.88
CA GLN A 167 -1.11 -1.43 -5.43
C GLN A 167 -0.46 -0.20 -4.81
N ALA A 168 -1.18 0.49 -3.93
CA ALA A 168 -0.59 1.54 -3.13
C ALA A 168 -0.68 1.25 -1.64
N PHE A 169 0.25 1.82 -0.91
CA PHE A 169 0.44 1.66 0.53
C PHE A 169 0.40 3.04 1.18
N PHE A 170 -0.43 3.18 2.20
CA PHE A 170 -0.66 4.42 2.93
C PHE A 170 -0.31 4.16 4.39
N HIS A 171 0.62 4.92 4.91
CA HIS A 171 1.19 4.67 6.22
C HIS A 171 0.86 5.77 7.21
N TYR A 172 0.59 5.36 8.44
CA TYR A 172 0.23 6.22 9.56
C TYR A 172 0.90 5.70 10.83
N ILE A 173 0.95 6.58 11.83
CA ILE A 173 1.32 6.24 13.21
C ILE A 173 0.23 6.71 14.17
N ASP A 174 0.03 6.01 15.27
CA ASP A 174 -0.90 6.43 16.33
C ASP A 174 -0.30 7.62 17.10
N LYS A 175 -1.05 8.73 17.17
CA LYS A 175 -0.64 9.91 17.96
C LYS A 175 -0.51 9.65 19.45
N ASN A 176 -1.11 8.55 19.93
CA ASN A 176 -0.99 8.08 21.30
C ASN A 176 0.00 6.91 21.44
N GLY A 177 0.64 6.50 20.33
CA GLY A 177 1.57 5.39 20.28
C GLY A 177 3.04 5.79 20.48
N PRO A 178 3.93 4.79 20.48
CA PRO A 178 5.35 5.01 20.81
C PRO A 178 6.14 5.70 19.69
N PHE A 179 5.62 5.78 18.47
CA PHE A 179 6.33 6.30 17.31
C PHE A 179 6.04 7.78 17.03
N TYR A 180 5.01 8.35 17.65
CA TYR A 180 4.70 9.76 17.53
C TYR A 180 5.42 10.57 18.66
N PRO A 181 5.96 11.77 18.39
CA PRO A 181 5.98 12.48 17.10
C PRO A 181 7.18 12.15 16.22
N GLU A 182 8.10 11.29 16.64
CA GLU A 182 9.41 11.07 15.98
C GLU A 182 9.28 10.67 14.49
N TYR A 183 8.29 9.85 14.15
CA TYR A 183 8.10 9.36 12.78
C TYR A 183 6.99 10.08 12.01
N ALA A 184 6.46 11.19 12.55
CA ALA A 184 5.49 12.00 11.84
C ALA A 184 6.03 12.40 10.44
N TYR A 185 5.19 12.30 9.42
CA TYR A 185 5.53 12.58 8.01
C TYR A 185 6.79 11.86 7.50
N ASP A 186 7.13 10.72 8.09
CA ASP A 186 8.36 9.98 7.82
C ASP A 186 9.64 10.83 8.04
N LYS A 187 9.65 11.61 9.12
CA LYS A 187 10.71 12.58 9.50
C LYS A 187 10.91 13.72 8.49
N ARG A 188 9.95 13.93 7.59
CA ARG A 188 9.90 15.06 6.67
C ARG A 188 9.18 16.26 7.33
N PRO A 189 9.33 17.51 6.82
CA PRO A 189 8.61 18.68 7.34
C PRO A 189 7.07 18.55 7.26
N GLY A 190 6.56 17.73 6.34
CA GLY A 190 5.13 17.51 6.13
C GLY A 190 4.87 16.62 4.91
N ILE A 191 3.61 16.36 4.65
CA ILE A 191 3.16 15.67 3.46
C ILE A 191 3.45 16.53 2.21
N GLY A 192 3.79 15.91 1.08
CA GLY A 192 4.17 16.58 -0.16
C GLY A 192 5.66 16.93 -0.29
N TYR A 193 6.41 16.90 0.80
CA TYR A 193 7.85 17.12 0.73
C TYR A 193 8.57 15.89 0.19
N GLN A 194 9.36 16.08 -0.87
CA GLN A 194 10.17 15.01 -1.46
C GLN A 194 11.56 14.97 -0.81
N LEU A 195 12.06 13.80 -0.42
CA LEU A 195 13.37 13.66 0.22
C LEU A 195 14.52 14.25 -0.65
N ASN A 196 14.45 14.08 -1.96
CA ASN A 196 15.47 14.57 -2.88
C ASN A 196 15.53 16.11 -3.03
N LYS A 197 14.56 16.84 -2.47
CA LYS A 197 14.52 18.31 -2.48
C LYS A 197 14.97 18.94 -1.16
N MET A 198 15.29 18.13 -0.16
CA MET A 198 15.69 18.62 1.17
C MET A 198 17.19 18.91 1.29
N HIS A 199 17.99 18.62 0.26
CA HIS A 199 19.44 18.82 0.24
C HIS A 199 19.92 19.85 -0.79
N LYS A 200 19.10 20.89 -1.06
CA LYS A 200 19.53 22.05 -1.84
C LYS A 200 19.51 23.31 -0.98
#